data_3d100cf7ea048fd630a108255de14cfa
#
_entry.id   3d100cf7ea048fd630a108255de14cfa
#
_cell.length_a   1.000
_cell.length_b   1.000
_cell.length_c   1.000
_cell.angle_alpha   90.00
_cell.angle_beta   90.00
_cell.angle_gamma   90.00
#
_symmetry.space_group_name_H-M   'P 1'
#
loop_
_entity.id
_entity.type
_entity.pdbx_description
1 polymer ?
#
loop_
_entity_poly.entity_id
_entity_poly.type
_entity_poly.pdbx_seq_one_letter_code
_entity_poly.pdbx_strand_id
1 'polypeptide(L)' 'VAQRFLQLAEVSEILNISSAQAYALVRSGELPAIKIGGRGQWRVEATELESYIQRMYAETKSFVQAHPFGAAGDE' A
#
# COMPACT_ATOMS: atom_id res chain seq x y z
N VAL A 1 -20.74 2.83 -7.69
CA VAL A 1 -20.42 1.89 -6.61
C VAL A 1 -18.95 1.60 -6.57
N ALA A 2 -18.38 1.66 -5.43
CA ALA A 2 -16.95 1.44 -5.30
C ALA A 2 -16.60 -0.01 -5.59
N GLN A 3 -15.49 -0.23 -6.22
CA GLN A 3 -14.98 -1.55 -6.45
C GLN A 3 -14.55 -2.17 -5.13
N ARG A 4 -14.88 -3.40 -4.94
CA ARG A 4 -14.46 -4.10 -3.74
C ARG A 4 -13.01 -4.57 -3.85
N PHE A 5 -12.60 -5.02 -5.04
CA PHE A 5 -11.25 -5.50 -5.26
C PHE A 5 -10.55 -4.68 -6.32
N LEU A 6 -9.28 -4.43 -6.09
CA LEU A 6 -8.48 -3.61 -6.97
C LEU A 6 -7.35 -4.43 -7.56
N GLN A 7 -6.99 -4.10 -8.79
CA GLN A 7 -5.81 -4.70 -9.40
C GLN A 7 -4.56 -4.00 -8.90
N LEU A 8 -3.43 -4.67 -9.01
CA LEU A 8 -2.18 -4.05 -8.58
C LEU A 8 -1.89 -2.76 -9.31
N ALA A 9 -2.26 -2.68 -10.58
CA ALA A 9 -2.08 -1.45 -11.33
C ALA A 9 -2.88 -0.31 -10.70
N GLU A 10 -4.08 -0.60 -10.25
CA GLU A 10 -4.90 0.41 -9.59
C GLU A 10 -4.29 0.81 -8.23
N VAL A 11 -3.78 -0.16 -7.50
CA VAL A 11 -3.13 0.13 -6.23
C VAL A 11 -1.93 1.05 -6.43
N SER A 12 -1.12 0.76 -7.45
CA SER A 12 0.04 1.59 -7.71
C SER A 12 -0.35 3.01 -8.08
N GLU A 13 -1.46 3.16 -8.78
CA GLU A 13 -1.96 4.49 -9.13
C GLU A 13 -2.49 5.24 -7.92
N ILE A 14 -3.23 4.54 -7.08
CA ILE A 14 -3.81 5.16 -5.89
C ILE A 14 -2.70 5.61 -4.94
N LEU A 15 -1.69 4.77 -4.75
CA LEU A 15 -0.58 5.10 -3.86
C LEU A 15 0.50 5.92 -4.55
N ASN A 16 0.39 6.07 -5.85
CA ASN A 16 1.36 6.80 -6.66
C ASN A 16 2.76 6.23 -6.50
N ILE A 17 2.86 4.93 -6.65
CA ILE A 17 4.13 4.21 -6.59
C ILE A 17 4.26 3.36 -7.84
N SER A 18 5.42 2.78 -8.03
CA SER A 18 5.64 1.93 -9.21
C SER A 18 4.93 0.59 -9.03
N SER A 19 4.69 -0.09 -10.14
CA SER A 19 4.10 -1.41 -10.08
C SER A 19 4.99 -2.38 -9.32
N ALA A 20 6.29 -2.23 -9.44
CA ALA A 20 7.22 -3.09 -8.71
C ALA A 20 7.08 -2.90 -7.20
N GLN A 21 6.88 -1.67 -6.77
CA GLN A 21 6.68 -1.40 -5.35
C GLN A 21 5.35 -1.98 -4.87
N ALA A 22 4.30 -1.83 -5.67
CA ALA A 22 3.01 -2.40 -5.31
C ALA A 22 3.11 -3.91 -5.18
N TYR A 23 3.79 -4.54 -6.11
CA TYR A 23 3.98 -5.97 -6.07
C TYR A 23 4.78 -6.38 -4.82
N ALA A 24 5.81 -5.62 -4.50
CA ALA A 24 6.62 -5.90 -3.31
C ALA A 24 5.78 -5.82 -2.04
N LEU A 25 4.87 -4.87 -1.97
CA LEU A 25 4.02 -4.73 -0.79
C LEU A 25 3.15 -5.97 -0.57
N VAL A 26 2.57 -6.51 -1.65
CA VAL A 26 1.73 -7.69 -1.48
C VAL A 26 2.56 -8.93 -1.25
N ARG A 27 3.74 -9.00 -1.84
CA ARG A 27 4.60 -10.16 -1.65
C ARG A 27 5.17 -10.21 -0.23
N SER A 28 5.44 -9.08 0.36
CA SER A 28 5.99 -9.03 1.71
C SER A 28 4.90 -9.23 2.77
N GLY A 29 3.66 -9.13 2.37
CA GLY A 29 2.56 -9.26 3.32
C GLY A 29 2.18 -7.96 4.00
N GLU A 30 2.85 -6.87 3.67
CA GLU A 30 2.48 -5.59 4.26
C GLU A 30 1.10 -5.13 3.80
N LEU A 31 0.76 -5.44 2.57
CA LEU A 31 -0.55 -5.13 2.04
C LEU A 31 -1.25 -6.45 1.74
N PRO A 32 -2.22 -6.84 2.54
CA PRO A 32 -2.90 -8.12 2.32
C PRO A 32 -3.58 -8.15 0.97
N ALA A 33 -3.40 -9.25 0.28
CA ALA A 33 -3.98 -9.42 -1.05
C ALA A 33 -4.26 -10.89 -1.28
N ILE A 34 -5.06 -11.16 -2.29
CA ILE A 34 -5.36 -12.54 -2.65
C ILE A 34 -5.00 -12.79 -4.10
N LYS A 35 -4.69 -14.02 -4.39
CA LYS A 35 -4.46 -14.47 -5.75
C LYS A 35 -5.71 -15.16 -6.26
N ILE A 36 -6.17 -14.76 -7.41
CA ILE A 36 -7.37 -15.32 -8.00
C ILE A 36 -7.01 -16.08 -9.25
N GLY A 37 -7.51 -17.30 -9.34
CA GLY A 37 -7.32 -18.12 -10.51
C GLY A 37 -5.94 -18.73 -10.60
N GLY A 38 -5.78 -19.60 -11.55
CA GLY A 38 -4.52 -20.32 -11.69
C GLY A 38 -3.38 -19.50 -12.19
N ARG A 39 -3.65 -18.31 -12.70
CA ARG A 39 -2.59 -17.48 -13.23
C ARG A 39 -2.01 -16.53 -12.20
N GLY A 40 -2.51 -16.60 -10.99
CA GLY A 40 -1.93 -15.80 -9.93
C GLY A 40 -2.21 -14.32 -10.07
N GLN A 41 -3.39 -13.96 -10.49
CA GLN A 41 -3.74 -12.54 -10.58
C GLN A 41 -4.00 -12.00 -9.19
N TRP A 42 -3.25 -11.00 -8.81
CA TRP A 42 -3.38 -10.41 -7.49
C TRP A 42 -4.53 -9.42 -7.44
N ARG A 43 -5.24 -9.46 -6.34
CA ARG A 43 -6.32 -8.49 -6.08
C ARG A 43 -6.22 -8.03 -4.65
N VAL A 44 -6.43 -6.75 -4.43
CA VAL A 44 -6.39 -6.15 -3.10
C VAL A 44 -7.77 -5.67 -2.75
N GLU A 45 -8.29 -6.09 -1.63
CA GLU A 45 -9.59 -5.62 -1.19
C GLU A 45 -9.50 -4.15 -0.83
N ALA A 46 -10.45 -3.36 -1.27
CA ALA A 46 -10.39 -1.91 -1.08
C ALA A 46 -10.28 -1.54 0.40
N THR A 47 -10.97 -2.29 1.27
CA THR A 47 -10.89 -2.02 2.70
C THR A 47 -9.49 -2.31 3.25
N GLU A 48 -8.80 -3.29 2.70
CA GLU A 48 -7.44 -3.59 3.13
C GLU A 48 -6.48 -2.49 2.70
N LEU A 49 -6.69 -1.95 1.52
CA LEU A 49 -5.88 -0.83 1.07
C LEU A 49 -6.10 0.38 1.97
N GLU A 50 -7.34 0.63 2.33
CA GLU A 50 -7.67 1.73 3.21
C GLU A 50 -7.00 1.56 4.57
N SER A 51 -7.04 0.35 5.12
CA SER A 51 -6.38 0.05 6.39
C SER A 51 -4.88 0.26 6.29
N TYR A 52 -4.30 -0.14 5.18
CA TYR A 52 -2.88 0.05 4.95
C TYR A 52 -2.54 1.55 4.96
N ILE A 53 -3.35 2.34 4.27
CA ILE A 53 -3.13 3.78 4.21
C ILE A 53 -3.19 4.39 5.60
N GLN A 54 -4.18 4.00 6.40
CA GLN A 54 -4.32 4.51 7.75
C GLN A 54 -3.12 4.12 8.61
N ARG A 55 -2.65 2.90 8.44
CA ARG A 55 -1.48 2.43 9.19
C ARG A 55 -0.23 3.22 8.80
N MET A 56 -0.10 3.55 7.51
CA MET A 56 1.04 4.33 7.06
C MET A 56 0.99 5.75 7.62
N TYR A 57 -0.20 6.32 7.73
CA TYR A 57 -0.33 7.62 8.36
C TYR A 57 0.13 7.58 9.80
N ALA A 58 -0.27 6.53 10.53
CA ALA A 58 0.12 6.41 11.93
C ALA A 58 1.63 6.24 12.08
N GLU A 59 2.22 5.40 11.24
CA GLU A 59 3.66 5.18 11.30
C GLU A 59 4.43 6.43 10.93
N THR A 60 3.95 7.15 9.94
CA THR A 60 4.61 8.38 9.51
C THR A 60 4.52 9.43 10.58
N LYS A 61 3.37 9.54 11.25
CA LYS A 61 3.22 10.48 12.33
C LYS A 61 4.22 10.20 13.45
N SER A 62 4.37 8.93 13.79
CA SER A 62 5.34 8.53 14.79
C SER A 62 6.76 8.88 14.37
N PHE A 63 7.07 8.61 13.12
CA PHE A 63 8.38 8.92 12.58
C PHE A 63 8.66 10.43 12.64
N VAL A 64 7.68 11.22 12.24
CA VAL A 64 7.84 12.68 12.24
C VAL A 64 8.05 13.19 13.66
N GLN A 65 7.33 12.63 14.61
CA GLN A 65 7.49 13.03 16.00
C GLN A 65 8.87 12.66 16.56
N ALA A 66 9.39 11.52 16.13
CA ALA A 66 10.69 11.08 16.59
C ALA A 66 11.83 11.78 15.86
N HIS A 67 11.58 12.30 14.68
CA HIS A 67 12.62 12.96 13.86
C HIS A 67 12.13 14.34 13.44
N PRO A 68 12.01 15.27 14.36
CA PRO A 68 11.49 16.60 14.04
C PRO A 68 12.43 17.26 13.07
N PHE A 69 11.83 17.81 12.09
CA PHE A 69 12.54 18.56 11.24
C PHE A 69 13.92 18.39 10.90
N GLY A 70 14.26 18.53 9.75
CA GLY A 70 15.61 18.45 9.36
C GLY A 70 16.25 17.10 9.42
N ALA A 71 15.80 16.31 10.31
CA ALA A 71 16.41 15.02 10.43
C ALA A 71 16.13 14.15 9.24
N ALA A 72 15.10 14.34 8.57
CA ALA A 72 14.74 13.44 7.57
C ALA A 72 15.21 13.79 6.28
N GLY A 73 15.54 14.52 5.98
CA GLY A 73 15.91 14.65 4.70
C GLY A 73 14.93 14.25 3.71
N ASP A 74 14.45 14.11 3.41
CA ASP A 74 13.89 13.86 2.65
C ASP A 74 13.16 13.96 1.94
N GLU A 75 12.95 14.05 1.42
CA GLU A 75 12.42 14.01 0.78
C GLU A 75 12.36 14.09 0.39
#